data_70463d6965b44e6e18d9fb5bb36b818d
#
_entry.id   70463d6965b44e6e18d9fb5bb36b818d
#
_cell.length_a   1.000
_cell.length_b   1.000
_cell.length_c   1.000
_cell.angle_alpha   90.00
_cell.angle_beta   90.00
_cell.angle_gamma   90.00
#
_symmetry.space_group_name_H-M   'P 1'
#
loop_
_entity.id
_entity.type
_entity.pdbx_description
1 polymer ?
#
loop_
_entity_poly.entity_id
_entity_poly.type
_entity_poly.pdbx_seq_one_letter_code
_entity_poly.pdbx_strand_id
1 'polypeptide(L)'
;LAKSYINATRMIGQDKVAVPNENSTDDQWNEVYAKLGRPESADKYKLDVKSEAVPIEDGAIKQFAETSHKLGLNNKQAQGILEYYKSMMEGSAQQSKVDTETAQAQAEQQLRQEWGKTFEENVKKAGSVAKANLGVDVLDMQLKDGTRLGDHPDIIKGFAKIADMMSEDKIV
;
A
#
# COMPACT_ATOMS: atom_id res chain seq x y z
N LEU A 1 -29.31 -14.40 -48.95
CA LEU A 1 -30.64 -14.14 -48.35
C LEU A 1 -30.87 -15.02 -47.12
N ALA A 2 -30.74 -16.39 -47.19
CA ALA A 2 -31.02 -17.28 -46.06
C ALA A 2 -30.08 -17.02 -44.85
N LYS A 3 -28.75 -16.82 -45.05
CA LYS A 3 -27.80 -16.53 -43.95
C LYS A 3 -28.10 -15.20 -43.27
N SER A 4 -28.52 -14.19 -44.05
CA SER A 4 -28.88 -12.87 -43.49
C SER A 4 -30.16 -12.95 -42.66
N TYR A 5 -31.14 -13.72 -43.12
CA TYR A 5 -32.36 -13.97 -42.36
C TYR A 5 -32.14 -14.75 -41.06
N ILE A 6 -31.32 -15.80 -41.10
CA ILE A 6 -30.96 -16.59 -39.90
C ILE A 6 -30.18 -15.69 -38.89
N ASN A 7 -29.30 -14.83 -39.37
CA ASN A 7 -28.59 -13.92 -38.47
C ASN A 7 -29.54 -12.84 -37.90
N ALA A 8 -30.46 -12.31 -38.70
CA ALA A 8 -31.46 -11.37 -38.21
C ALA A 8 -32.41 -12.00 -37.17
N THR A 9 -32.87 -13.24 -37.40
CA THR A 9 -33.72 -13.97 -36.43
C THR A 9 -33.00 -14.32 -35.13
N ARG A 10 -31.70 -14.57 -35.17
CA ARG A 10 -30.89 -14.76 -33.95
C ARG A 10 -30.72 -13.48 -33.13
N MET A 11 -30.81 -12.32 -33.78
CA MET A 11 -30.73 -11.01 -33.11
C MET A 11 -32.10 -10.53 -32.60
N ILE A 12 -33.21 -11.18 -33.03
CA ILE A 12 -34.55 -10.88 -32.52
C ILE A 12 -34.69 -11.58 -31.16
N GLY A 13 -34.89 -10.84 -30.10
CA GLY A 13 -35.02 -11.37 -28.74
C GLY A 13 -33.76 -11.29 -27.85
N GLN A 14 -32.67 -10.76 -28.37
CA GLN A 14 -31.54 -10.36 -27.52
C GLN A 14 -31.74 -8.90 -27.04
N ASP A 15 -31.45 -8.69 -25.76
CA ASP A 15 -31.42 -7.33 -25.21
C ASP A 15 -30.40 -6.49 -25.98
N LYS A 16 -30.88 -5.53 -26.73
CA LYS A 16 -30.02 -4.61 -27.48
C LYS A 16 -29.74 -3.38 -26.61
N VAL A 17 -28.48 -3.08 -26.44
CA VAL A 17 -28.02 -1.87 -25.80
C VAL A 17 -27.58 -0.90 -26.91
N ALA A 18 -28.22 0.26 -27.00
CA ALA A 18 -27.70 1.33 -27.82
C ALA A 18 -26.37 1.79 -27.26
N VAL A 19 -25.30 1.71 -28.06
CA VAL A 19 -23.97 2.14 -27.62
C VAL A 19 -23.93 3.67 -27.65
N PRO A 20 -23.74 4.35 -26.49
CA PRO A 20 -23.62 5.79 -26.44
C PRO A 20 -22.36 6.27 -27.17
N ASN A 21 -22.38 7.51 -27.59
CA ASN A 21 -21.24 8.19 -28.19
C ASN A 21 -20.89 9.45 -27.37
N GLU A 22 -19.89 10.19 -27.78
CA GLU A 22 -19.39 11.40 -27.09
C GLU A 22 -20.41 12.52 -26.92
N ASN A 23 -21.50 12.52 -27.75
CA ASN A 23 -22.60 13.48 -27.67
C ASN A 23 -23.81 12.95 -26.87
N SER A 24 -23.71 11.75 -26.31
CA SER A 24 -24.81 11.15 -25.54
C SER A 24 -24.93 11.80 -24.17
N THR A 25 -26.19 11.92 -23.71
CA THR A 25 -26.47 12.47 -22.37
C THR A 25 -26.11 11.52 -21.24
N ASP A 26 -25.98 12.04 -20.02
CA ASP A 26 -25.75 11.23 -18.84
C ASP A 26 -26.85 10.19 -18.61
N ASP A 27 -28.09 10.51 -18.92
CA ASP A 27 -29.24 9.59 -18.84
C ASP A 27 -29.06 8.39 -19.78
N GLN A 28 -28.61 8.62 -21.01
CA GLN A 28 -28.33 7.55 -21.97
C GLN A 28 -27.17 6.67 -21.49
N TRP A 29 -26.13 7.25 -20.93
CA TRP A 29 -25.05 6.51 -20.31
C TRP A 29 -25.53 5.72 -19.09
N ASN A 30 -26.35 6.32 -18.23
CA ASN A 30 -26.92 5.67 -17.04
C ASN A 30 -27.77 4.45 -17.39
N GLU A 31 -28.58 4.52 -18.47
CA GLU A 31 -29.36 3.38 -18.96
C GLU A 31 -28.46 2.22 -19.39
N VAL A 32 -27.38 2.51 -20.10
CA VAL A 32 -26.40 1.49 -20.52
C VAL A 32 -25.67 0.88 -19.32
N TYR A 33 -25.20 1.69 -18.40
CA TYR A 33 -24.55 1.19 -17.19
C TYR A 33 -25.46 0.25 -16.37
N ALA A 34 -26.75 0.60 -16.23
CA ALA A 34 -27.72 -0.26 -15.57
C ALA A 34 -27.85 -1.62 -16.26
N LYS A 35 -27.95 -1.63 -17.61
CA LYS A 35 -27.99 -2.86 -18.41
C LYS A 35 -26.71 -3.69 -18.34
N LEU A 36 -25.56 -3.04 -18.14
CA LEU A 36 -24.26 -3.71 -17.95
C LEU A 36 -24.04 -4.21 -16.50
N GLY A 37 -25.06 -4.06 -15.64
CA GLY A 37 -25.05 -4.59 -14.29
C GLY A 37 -24.43 -3.68 -13.24
N ARG A 38 -24.43 -2.34 -13.48
CA ARG A 38 -24.12 -1.38 -12.43
C ARG A 38 -25.18 -1.50 -11.32
N PRO A 39 -24.80 -1.59 -10.04
CA PRO A 39 -25.76 -1.52 -8.93
C PRO A 39 -26.61 -0.24 -8.98
N GLU A 40 -27.81 -0.29 -8.43
CA GLU A 40 -28.73 0.84 -8.39
C GLU A 40 -28.17 2.07 -7.66
N SER A 41 -27.33 1.81 -6.65
CA SER A 41 -26.68 2.85 -5.83
C SER A 41 -25.33 2.37 -5.31
N ALA A 42 -24.51 3.31 -4.84
CA ALA A 42 -23.15 3.02 -4.36
C ALA A 42 -23.11 2.06 -3.16
N ASP A 43 -24.12 2.10 -2.29
CA ASP A 43 -24.24 1.21 -1.12
C ASP A 43 -24.60 -0.23 -1.46
N LYS A 44 -24.97 -0.50 -2.73
CA LYS A 44 -25.30 -1.85 -3.20
C LYS A 44 -24.11 -2.61 -3.78
N TYR A 45 -22.94 -1.99 -3.87
CA TYR A 45 -21.74 -2.74 -4.20
C TYR A 45 -21.39 -3.74 -3.10
N LYS A 46 -21.06 -4.97 -3.51
CA LYS A 46 -20.57 -6.02 -2.62
C LYS A 46 -19.04 -6.06 -2.79
N LEU A 47 -18.36 -5.22 -2.02
CA LEU A 47 -16.91 -5.11 -2.05
C LEU A 47 -16.35 -5.81 -0.82
N ASP A 48 -15.51 -6.82 -1.03
CA ASP A 48 -14.81 -7.51 0.06
C ASP A 48 -13.30 -7.27 -0.11
N VAL A 49 -12.75 -6.55 0.85
CA VAL A 49 -11.30 -6.24 0.90
C VAL A 49 -10.83 -6.43 2.32
N LYS A 50 -10.46 -7.66 2.63
CA LYS A 50 -9.76 -7.97 3.88
C LYS A 50 -8.28 -8.10 3.58
N SER A 51 -7.47 -7.31 4.23
CA SER A 51 -6.02 -7.42 4.21
C SER A 51 -5.51 -7.24 5.63
N GLU A 52 -4.70 -8.19 6.10
CA GLU A 52 -4.01 -8.08 7.39
C GLU A 52 -2.76 -7.21 7.26
N ALA A 53 -2.17 -7.18 6.07
CA ALA A 53 -0.93 -6.44 5.81
C ALA A 53 -1.14 -4.95 5.57
N VAL A 54 -2.32 -4.58 5.03
CA VAL A 54 -2.65 -3.18 4.71
C VAL A 54 -4.09 -2.91 5.12
N PRO A 55 -4.33 -2.27 6.27
CA PRO A 55 -5.67 -1.90 6.67
C PRO A 55 -6.25 -0.88 5.68
N ILE A 56 -7.38 -1.23 5.07
CA ILE A 56 -8.14 -0.31 4.22
C ILE A 56 -9.32 0.19 5.03
N GLU A 57 -9.37 1.50 5.24
CA GLU A 57 -10.44 2.13 6.03
C GLU A 57 -11.79 2.01 5.33
N ASP A 58 -12.86 1.77 6.10
CA ASP A 58 -14.23 1.69 5.58
C ASP A 58 -14.64 2.94 4.81
N GLY A 59 -14.13 4.11 5.21
CA GLY A 59 -14.34 5.37 4.52
C GLY A 59 -13.79 5.37 3.09
N ALA A 60 -12.61 4.78 2.88
CA ALA A 60 -12.00 4.65 1.55
C ALA A 60 -12.79 3.69 0.65
N ILE A 61 -13.29 2.58 1.21
CA ILE A 61 -14.14 1.62 0.48
C ILE A 61 -15.44 2.29 0.04
N LYS A 62 -16.06 3.09 0.91
CA LYS A 62 -17.28 3.83 0.60
C LYS A 62 -17.05 4.85 -0.53
N GLN A 63 -15.98 5.63 -0.45
CA GLN A 63 -15.62 6.59 -1.49
C GLN A 63 -15.30 5.90 -2.82
N PHE A 64 -14.66 4.74 -2.78
CA PHE A 64 -14.41 3.93 -3.97
C PHE A 64 -15.71 3.41 -4.58
N ALA A 65 -16.67 2.95 -3.78
CA ALA A 65 -17.99 2.52 -4.24
C ALA A 65 -18.76 3.67 -4.92
N GLU A 66 -18.74 4.87 -4.34
CA GLU A 66 -19.35 6.07 -4.92
C GLU A 66 -18.72 6.42 -6.28
N THR A 67 -17.40 6.35 -6.37
CA THR A 67 -16.65 6.60 -7.60
C THR A 67 -16.95 5.53 -8.66
N SER A 68 -16.95 4.26 -8.26
CA SER A 68 -17.29 3.13 -9.12
C SER A 68 -18.70 3.25 -9.71
N HIS A 69 -19.65 3.71 -8.90
CA HIS A 69 -21.02 3.94 -9.34
C HIS A 69 -21.10 5.08 -10.37
N LYS A 70 -20.42 6.20 -10.14
CA LYS A 70 -20.35 7.32 -11.08
C LYS A 70 -19.73 6.91 -12.42
N LEU A 71 -18.72 6.04 -12.39
CA LEU A 71 -18.04 5.53 -13.58
C LEU A 71 -18.82 4.40 -14.29
N GLY A 72 -19.95 3.98 -13.76
CA GLY A 72 -20.78 2.95 -14.38
C GLY A 72 -20.26 1.52 -14.23
N LEU A 73 -19.34 1.28 -13.31
CA LEU A 73 -18.76 -0.05 -13.10
C LEU A 73 -19.80 -1.03 -12.55
N ASN A 74 -19.79 -2.26 -13.02
CA ASN A 74 -20.53 -3.33 -12.36
C ASN A 74 -19.75 -3.85 -11.14
N ASN A 75 -20.41 -4.68 -10.31
CA ASN A 75 -19.81 -5.17 -9.08
C ASN A 75 -18.53 -5.98 -9.32
N LYS A 76 -18.49 -6.79 -10.39
CA LYS A 76 -17.31 -7.59 -10.74
C LYS A 76 -16.11 -6.72 -11.13
N GLN A 77 -16.35 -5.65 -11.88
CA GLN A 77 -15.30 -4.72 -12.28
C GLN A 77 -14.77 -3.94 -11.07
N ALA A 78 -15.66 -3.42 -10.23
CA ALA A 78 -15.27 -2.72 -9.01
C ALA A 78 -14.47 -3.61 -8.05
N GLN A 79 -14.94 -4.85 -7.82
CA GLN A 79 -14.23 -5.83 -7.00
C GLN A 79 -12.85 -6.16 -7.58
N GLY A 80 -12.74 -6.37 -8.89
CA GLY A 80 -11.44 -6.67 -9.54
C GLY A 80 -10.43 -5.54 -9.44
N ILE A 81 -10.87 -4.27 -9.54
CA ILE A 81 -10.00 -3.11 -9.34
C ILE A 81 -9.50 -3.06 -7.89
N LEU A 82 -10.39 -3.32 -6.95
CA LEU A 82 -10.07 -3.30 -5.53
C LEU A 82 -9.11 -4.43 -5.14
N GLU A 83 -9.28 -5.62 -5.70
CA GLU A 83 -8.35 -6.75 -5.53
C GLU A 83 -6.96 -6.45 -6.12
N TYR A 84 -6.92 -5.84 -7.29
CA TYR A 84 -5.67 -5.39 -7.89
C TYR A 84 -4.95 -4.36 -7.00
N TYR A 85 -5.68 -3.36 -6.51
CA TYR A 85 -5.13 -2.37 -5.59
C TYR A 85 -4.58 -3.01 -4.31
N LYS A 86 -5.35 -3.92 -3.69
CA LYS A 86 -4.92 -4.70 -2.53
C LYS A 86 -3.61 -5.45 -2.81
N SER A 87 -3.55 -6.20 -3.91
CA SER A 87 -2.36 -6.96 -4.29
C SER A 87 -1.12 -6.07 -4.48
N MET A 88 -1.30 -4.90 -5.09
CA MET A 88 -0.24 -3.92 -5.27
C MET A 88 0.26 -3.37 -3.93
N MET A 89 -0.64 -3.05 -3.02
CA MET A 89 -0.30 -2.54 -1.69
C MET A 89 0.39 -3.61 -0.82
N GLU A 90 -0.10 -4.85 -0.85
CA GLU A 90 0.52 -5.98 -0.15
C GLU A 90 1.92 -6.28 -0.70
N GLY A 91 2.08 -6.24 -2.02
CA GLY A 91 3.40 -6.39 -2.66
C GLY A 91 4.37 -5.29 -2.26
N SER A 92 3.91 -4.04 -2.23
CA SER A 92 4.71 -2.90 -1.78
C SER A 92 5.11 -3.01 -0.30
N ALA A 93 4.18 -3.41 0.57
CA ALA A 93 4.45 -3.61 1.99
C ALA A 93 5.46 -4.75 2.22
N GLN A 94 5.33 -5.85 1.48
CA GLN A 94 6.27 -6.96 1.54
C GLN A 94 7.66 -6.56 1.04
N GLN A 95 7.75 -5.82 -0.06
CA GLN A 95 9.03 -5.33 -0.58
C GLN A 95 9.71 -4.39 0.42
N SER A 96 8.97 -3.45 0.99
CA SER A 96 9.50 -2.54 2.03
C SER A 96 10.03 -3.30 3.25
N LYS A 97 9.36 -4.39 3.64
CA LYS A 97 9.85 -5.25 4.73
C LYS A 97 11.17 -5.93 4.38
N VAL A 98 11.28 -6.52 3.19
CA VAL A 98 12.50 -7.16 2.70
C VAL A 98 13.65 -6.16 2.60
N ASP A 99 13.38 -4.96 2.07
CA ASP A 99 14.38 -3.91 1.95
C ASP A 99 14.89 -3.47 3.33
N THR A 100 13.99 -3.31 4.31
CA THR A 100 14.34 -2.97 5.70
C THR A 100 15.20 -4.07 6.34
N GLU A 101 14.81 -5.34 6.23
CA GLU A 101 15.56 -6.47 6.77
C GLU A 101 16.96 -6.58 6.14
N THR A 102 17.05 -6.35 4.82
CA THR A 102 18.32 -6.36 4.09
C THR A 102 19.23 -5.22 4.53
N ALA A 103 18.69 -4.02 4.67
CA ALA A 103 19.44 -2.86 5.13
C ALA A 103 19.95 -3.04 6.57
N GLN A 104 19.12 -3.59 7.47
CA GLN A 104 19.53 -3.94 8.84
C GLN A 104 20.69 -4.94 8.86
N ALA A 105 20.60 -6.01 8.07
CA ALA A 105 21.66 -7.02 7.98
C ALA A 105 22.99 -6.43 7.49
N GLN A 106 22.92 -5.56 6.49
CA GLN A 106 24.10 -4.86 5.95
C GLN A 106 24.71 -3.90 6.97
N ALA A 107 23.86 -3.13 7.68
CA ALA A 107 24.29 -2.24 8.74
C ALA A 107 24.98 -2.99 9.88
N GLU A 108 24.38 -4.10 10.33
CA GLU A 108 24.97 -4.95 11.34
C GLU A 108 26.33 -5.52 10.90
N GLN A 109 26.42 -6.03 9.67
CA GLN A 109 27.67 -6.56 9.13
C GLN A 109 28.77 -5.49 9.10
N GLN A 110 28.45 -4.29 8.65
CA GLN A 110 29.37 -3.16 8.62
C GLN A 110 29.87 -2.82 10.03
N LEU A 111 28.97 -2.65 10.99
CA LEU A 111 29.32 -2.30 12.37
C LEU A 111 30.12 -3.40 13.06
N ARG A 112 29.82 -4.68 12.78
CA ARG A 112 30.63 -5.81 13.31
C ARG A 112 32.04 -5.81 12.73
N GLN A 113 32.22 -5.45 11.47
CA GLN A 113 33.55 -5.32 10.86
C GLN A 113 34.34 -4.15 11.47
N GLU A 114 33.68 -3.00 11.69
CA GLU A 114 34.34 -1.82 12.26
C GLU A 114 34.69 -1.98 13.74
N TRP A 115 33.81 -2.56 14.54
CA TRP A 115 33.93 -2.60 16.00
C TRP A 115 34.46 -3.95 16.54
N GLY A 116 34.40 -5.00 15.76
CA GLY A 116 34.88 -6.31 16.16
C GLY A 116 34.27 -6.77 17.48
N LYS A 117 35.11 -6.99 18.48
CA LYS A 117 34.70 -7.51 19.81
C LYS A 117 33.85 -6.52 20.63
N THR A 118 33.94 -5.24 20.35
CA THR A 118 33.17 -4.19 21.07
C THR A 118 31.81 -3.89 20.46
N PHE A 119 31.42 -4.61 19.40
CA PHE A 119 30.16 -4.38 18.70
C PHE A 119 28.93 -4.37 19.61
N GLU A 120 28.74 -5.44 20.38
CA GLU A 120 27.56 -5.61 21.26
C GLU A 120 27.50 -4.50 22.32
N GLU A 121 28.64 -4.13 22.89
CA GLU A 121 28.73 -3.07 23.87
C GLU A 121 28.39 -1.72 23.27
N ASN A 122 28.95 -1.39 22.11
CA ASN A 122 28.73 -0.13 21.43
C ASN A 122 27.27 0.02 20.97
N VAL A 123 26.67 -1.04 20.41
CA VAL A 123 25.24 -1.03 20.04
C VAL A 123 24.35 -0.81 21.25
N LYS A 124 24.64 -1.48 22.36
CA LYS A 124 23.88 -1.32 23.61
C LYS A 124 23.98 0.10 24.17
N LYS A 125 25.19 0.67 24.21
CA LYS A 125 25.42 2.05 24.63
C LYS A 125 24.69 3.04 23.74
N ALA A 126 24.88 2.92 22.42
CA ALA A 126 24.21 3.77 21.42
C ALA A 126 22.68 3.72 21.56
N GLY A 127 22.11 2.51 21.64
CA GLY A 127 20.67 2.31 21.78
C GLY A 127 20.09 2.93 23.05
N SER A 128 20.82 2.84 24.17
CA SER A 128 20.38 3.45 25.42
C SER A 128 20.33 4.98 25.34
N VAL A 129 21.38 5.59 24.79
CA VAL A 129 21.45 7.05 24.64
C VAL A 129 20.46 7.56 23.58
N ALA A 130 20.33 6.85 22.45
CA ALA A 130 19.40 7.21 21.39
C ALA A 130 17.94 7.18 21.89
N LYS A 131 17.54 6.11 22.59
CA LYS A 131 16.18 5.99 23.16
C LYS A 131 15.89 7.06 24.20
N ALA A 132 16.86 7.41 25.04
CA ALA A 132 16.68 8.42 26.07
C ALA A 132 16.52 9.84 25.49
N ASN A 133 17.11 10.13 24.33
CA ASN A 133 17.15 11.47 23.77
C ASN A 133 16.14 11.66 22.62
N LEU A 134 15.87 10.64 21.79
CA LEU A 134 14.99 10.74 20.64
C LEU A 134 13.61 10.08 20.86
N GLY A 135 13.55 9.10 21.73
CA GLY A 135 12.37 8.23 21.86
C GLY A 135 12.30 7.14 20.77
N VAL A 136 11.43 6.14 21.01
CA VAL A 136 11.32 4.96 20.13
C VAL A 136 10.68 5.35 18.80
N ASP A 137 9.63 6.18 18.81
CA ASP A 137 8.88 6.56 17.63
C ASP A 137 9.75 7.24 16.57
N VAL A 138 10.72 8.07 17.02
CA VAL A 138 11.66 8.73 16.11
C VAL A 138 12.66 7.74 15.52
N LEU A 139 13.13 6.78 16.31
CA LEU A 139 14.07 5.76 15.85
C LEU A 139 13.43 4.79 14.84
N ASP A 140 12.11 4.61 14.89
CA ASP A 140 11.36 3.77 13.96
C ASP A 140 10.99 4.49 12.64
N MET A 141 11.27 5.79 12.51
CA MET A 141 11.03 6.54 11.28
C MET A 141 11.85 5.97 10.12
N GLN A 142 11.18 5.72 8.99
CA GLN A 142 11.84 5.27 7.76
C GLN A 142 12.56 6.41 7.04
N LEU A 143 13.79 6.14 6.64
CA LEU A 143 14.58 7.01 5.77
C LEU A 143 14.22 6.77 4.29
N LYS A 144 14.73 7.63 3.39
CA LYS A 144 14.47 7.53 1.95
C LYS A 144 15.02 6.26 1.30
N ASP A 145 16.03 5.66 1.90
CA ASP A 145 16.67 4.41 1.45
C ASP A 145 15.98 3.15 1.99
N GLY A 146 14.87 3.30 2.73
CA GLY A 146 14.12 2.21 3.32
C GLY A 146 14.63 1.75 4.69
N THR A 147 15.76 2.25 5.19
CA THR A 147 16.26 1.95 6.54
C THR A 147 15.45 2.70 7.59
N ARG A 148 15.36 2.14 8.80
CA ARG A 148 14.87 2.91 9.95
C ARG A 148 16.02 3.78 10.48
N LEU A 149 15.67 4.95 10.99
CA LEU A 149 16.66 5.90 11.55
C LEU A 149 17.54 5.22 12.62
N GLY A 150 16.93 4.42 13.49
CA GLY A 150 17.63 3.72 14.57
C GLY A 150 18.55 2.58 14.10
N ASP A 151 18.40 2.11 12.86
CA ASP A 151 19.22 1.04 12.27
C ASP A 151 20.33 1.59 11.35
N HIS A 152 20.34 2.88 11.09
CA HIS A 152 21.33 3.50 10.21
C HIS A 152 22.73 3.50 10.88
N PRO A 153 23.79 2.95 10.22
CA PRO A 153 25.10 2.79 10.83
C PRO A 153 25.70 4.07 11.39
N ASP A 154 25.55 5.19 10.66
CA ASP A 154 26.12 6.47 11.10
C ASP A 154 25.40 7.05 12.32
N ILE A 155 24.08 6.81 12.43
CA ILE A 155 23.31 7.18 13.62
C ILE A 155 23.77 6.36 14.82
N ILE A 156 23.90 5.06 14.66
CA ILE A 156 24.38 4.16 15.72
C ILE A 156 25.80 4.57 16.17
N LYS A 157 26.70 4.82 15.22
CA LYS A 157 28.07 5.30 15.52
C LYS A 157 28.07 6.66 16.23
N GLY A 158 27.22 7.57 15.80
CA GLY A 158 27.06 8.87 16.44
C GLY A 158 26.63 8.77 17.89
N PHE A 159 25.60 7.95 18.18
CA PHE A 159 25.16 7.74 19.55
C PHE A 159 26.13 6.91 20.40
N ALA A 160 26.89 5.98 19.83
CA ALA A 160 27.96 5.29 20.53
C ALA A 160 29.04 6.30 21.02
N LYS A 161 29.41 7.23 20.14
CA LYS A 161 30.37 8.30 20.47
C LYS A 161 29.86 9.23 21.57
N ILE A 162 28.59 9.62 21.51
CA ILE A 162 27.96 10.42 22.57
C ILE A 162 27.95 9.65 23.90
N ALA A 163 27.66 8.33 23.87
CA ALA A 163 27.66 7.50 25.05
C ALA A 163 29.05 7.44 25.72
N ASP A 164 30.10 7.31 24.93
CA ASP A 164 31.47 7.31 25.42
C ASP A 164 31.85 8.65 26.08
N MET A 165 31.54 9.79 25.43
CA MET A 165 31.74 11.12 25.99
C MET A 165 31.00 11.32 27.32
N MET A 166 29.74 10.88 27.40
CA MET A 166 28.96 10.95 28.65
C MET A 166 29.50 10.05 29.76
N SER A 167 30.26 9.00 29.43
CA SER A 167 30.87 8.12 30.40
C SER A 167 32.17 8.69 30.96
N GLU A 168 32.93 9.41 30.13
CA GLU A 168 34.18 10.07 30.53
C GLU A 168 33.91 11.24 31.50
N ASP A 169 32.82 12.00 31.27
CA ASP A 169 32.45 13.12 32.18
C ASP A 169 31.97 12.67 33.58
N LYS A 170 31.66 11.41 33.78
CA LYS A 170 31.25 10.85 35.08
C LYS A 170 32.40 10.39 35.96
N ILE A 171 33.63 10.46 35.49
CA ILE A 171 34.84 9.95 36.19
C ILE A 171 35.63 11.11 36.84
N VAL A 172 35.10 12.33 36.83
CA VAL A 172 35.71 13.49 37.49
C VAL A 172 35.08 13.77 38.85
#